data_e4d6130246eef9a4a345dbf05dea05bb
#
_entry.id   e4d6130246eef9a4a345dbf05dea05bb
#
_cell.length_a   1.000
_cell.length_b   1.000
_cell.length_c   1.000
_cell.angle_alpha   90.00
_cell.angle_beta   90.00
_cell.angle_gamma   90.00
#
_symmetry.space_group_name_H-M   'P 1'
#
loop_
_entity.id
_entity.type
_entity.pdbx_description
1 polymer ?
#
loop_
_entity_poly.entity_id
_entity_poly.type
_entity_poly.pdbx_seq_one_letter_code
_entity_poly.pdbx_strand_id
1 'polypeptide(L)'
;NAAYKVGVKHIFYSSLGFAKNSDSSEAEVMQAHLDCEAKLKDIAVRDSGFTYTSVREGLYSESFPIYTAFLDLKNPPSKILIPHDGSGPGVSWVKRDELGEATARLIASYVKLPSEFEHINKIVTFTGPKSWTLAETLEVLSRAAGTEIKIQEVSVEEYTKQPQVMKYFGSEEPATTWATAWKAISLGETDLVTNTLGELLGREPEPFEKTIEEFTKN
;
A
#
# COMPACT_ATOMS: atom_id res chain seq x y z
N ASN A 1 16.58 -8.49 -14.09
CA ASN A 1 17.63 -9.16 -14.91
C ASN A 1 18.21 -8.25 -16.02
N ALA A 2 17.43 -7.48 -16.77
CA ALA A 2 17.93 -6.64 -17.87
C ALA A 2 18.87 -5.54 -17.33
N ALA A 3 18.44 -4.78 -16.33
CA ALA A 3 19.24 -3.72 -15.71
C ALA A 3 20.61 -4.23 -15.22
N TYR A 4 20.62 -5.37 -14.50
CA TYR A 4 21.86 -6.01 -14.05
C TYR A 4 22.78 -6.38 -15.22
N LYS A 5 22.24 -7.00 -16.28
CA LYS A 5 23.03 -7.41 -17.47
C LYS A 5 23.68 -6.25 -18.21
N VAL A 6 23.10 -5.06 -18.17
CA VAL A 6 23.67 -3.85 -18.79
C VAL A 6 24.55 -3.03 -17.84
N GLY A 7 24.86 -3.57 -16.66
CA GLY A 7 25.84 -3.00 -15.73
C GLY A 7 25.32 -1.97 -14.73
N VAL A 8 23.98 -1.92 -14.50
CA VAL A 8 23.42 -1.11 -13.42
C VAL A 8 23.94 -1.61 -12.07
N LYS A 9 24.46 -0.70 -11.24
CA LYS A 9 25.11 -1.02 -9.97
C LYS A 9 24.20 -0.97 -8.76
N HIS A 10 23.13 -0.14 -8.81
CA HIS A 10 22.15 -0.04 -7.74
C HIS A 10 20.74 0.08 -8.33
N ILE A 11 19.77 -0.60 -7.71
CA ILE A 11 18.35 -0.53 -8.07
C ILE A 11 17.56 -0.07 -6.87
N PHE A 12 16.78 1.01 -7.05
CA PHE A 12 15.65 1.32 -6.20
C PHE A 12 14.42 0.63 -6.79
N TYR A 13 13.73 -0.14 -5.96
CA TYR A 13 12.55 -0.90 -6.38
C TYR A 13 11.35 -0.45 -5.55
N SER A 14 10.32 0.09 -6.21
CA SER A 14 9.05 0.37 -5.54
C SER A 14 8.27 -0.94 -5.39
N SER A 15 8.14 -1.37 -4.15
CA SER A 15 7.41 -2.55 -3.70
C SER A 15 6.11 -2.12 -3.02
N LEU A 16 5.33 -3.05 -2.53
CA LEU A 16 4.03 -2.81 -1.94
C LEU A 16 4.05 -3.03 -0.42
N GLY A 17 3.27 -2.25 0.33
CA GLY A 17 3.21 -2.25 1.79
C GLY A 17 2.35 -3.35 2.42
N PHE A 18 2.20 -4.51 1.75
CA PHE A 18 1.75 -5.75 2.38
C PHE A 18 2.95 -6.53 2.94
N ALA A 19 2.68 -7.71 3.53
CA ALA A 19 3.68 -8.58 4.13
C ALA A 19 4.40 -8.02 5.38
N LYS A 20 4.07 -6.81 5.84
CA LYS A 20 4.70 -6.20 7.03
C LYS A 20 6.24 -6.33 6.96
N ASN A 21 6.86 -7.09 7.87
CA ASN A 21 8.31 -7.39 7.87
C ASN A 21 8.61 -8.85 7.45
N SER A 22 7.66 -9.51 6.76
CA SER A 22 7.76 -10.91 6.32
C SER A 22 8.22 -11.03 4.86
N ASP A 23 8.68 -12.22 4.50
CA ASP A 23 8.94 -12.65 3.12
C ASP A 23 7.74 -13.39 2.50
N SER A 24 6.57 -13.33 3.15
CA SER A 24 5.32 -13.94 2.68
C SER A 24 4.14 -13.01 2.94
N SER A 25 3.07 -13.17 2.17
CA SER A 25 1.82 -12.41 2.29
C SER A 25 0.64 -13.27 1.87
N GLU A 26 -0.50 -13.06 2.53
CA GLU A 26 -1.79 -13.60 2.08
C GLU A 26 -2.35 -12.82 0.88
N ALA A 27 -1.92 -11.57 0.67
CA ALA A 27 -2.34 -10.80 -0.48
C ALA A 27 -1.61 -11.26 -1.75
N GLU A 28 -2.31 -11.93 -2.67
CA GLU A 28 -1.70 -12.41 -3.92
C GLU A 28 -1.06 -11.28 -4.75
N VAL A 29 -1.60 -10.05 -4.65
CA VAL A 29 -1.00 -8.89 -5.30
C VAL A 29 0.43 -8.61 -4.84
N MET A 30 0.80 -9.03 -3.63
CA MET A 30 2.17 -8.87 -3.08
C MET A 30 3.16 -9.88 -3.67
N GLN A 31 2.74 -11.01 -4.21
CA GLN A 31 3.63 -12.11 -4.63
C GLN A 31 4.68 -11.66 -5.64
N ALA A 32 4.30 -10.91 -6.67
CA ALA A 32 5.25 -10.40 -7.67
C ALA A 32 6.32 -9.47 -7.06
N HIS A 33 5.96 -8.75 -6.00
CA HIS A 33 6.90 -7.88 -5.28
C HIS A 33 7.87 -8.71 -4.44
N LEU A 34 7.39 -9.73 -3.74
CA LEU A 34 8.22 -10.65 -2.97
C LEU A 34 9.22 -11.39 -3.87
N ASP A 35 8.77 -11.88 -5.02
CA ASP A 35 9.64 -12.53 -6.01
C ASP A 35 10.72 -11.57 -6.53
N CYS A 36 10.38 -10.31 -6.75
CA CYS A 36 11.33 -9.30 -7.18
C CYS A 36 12.34 -8.98 -6.08
N GLU A 37 11.91 -8.78 -4.84
CA GLU A 37 12.78 -8.57 -3.68
C GLU A 37 13.74 -9.74 -3.46
N ALA A 38 13.23 -10.98 -3.52
CA ALA A 38 14.04 -12.19 -3.43
C ALA A 38 15.09 -12.25 -4.55
N LYS A 39 14.71 -11.85 -5.78
CA LYS A 39 15.63 -11.81 -6.92
C LYS A 39 16.71 -10.75 -6.77
N LEU A 40 16.40 -9.57 -6.28
CA LEU A 40 17.38 -8.51 -6.02
C LEU A 40 18.38 -8.95 -4.95
N LYS A 41 17.88 -9.54 -3.86
CA LYS A 41 18.69 -10.11 -2.77
C LYS A 41 19.64 -11.20 -3.28
N ASP A 42 19.15 -12.13 -4.10
CA ASP A 42 19.92 -13.20 -4.70
C ASP A 42 21.06 -12.68 -5.61
N ILE A 43 20.82 -11.63 -6.39
CA ILE A 43 21.87 -11.01 -7.21
C ILE A 43 22.91 -10.34 -6.32
N ALA A 44 22.49 -9.55 -5.32
CA ALA A 44 23.40 -8.84 -4.42
C ALA A 44 24.29 -9.77 -3.58
N VAL A 45 23.79 -10.96 -3.23
CA VAL A 45 24.58 -12.00 -2.55
C VAL A 45 25.66 -12.60 -3.46
N ARG A 46 25.36 -12.76 -4.76
CA ARG A 46 26.28 -13.37 -5.73
C ARG A 46 27.28 -12.40 -6.34
N ASP A 47 26.95 -11.13 -6.37
CA ASP A 47 27.79 -10.07 -6.95
C ASP A 47 27.86 -8.85 -6.03
N SER A 48 28.96 -8.71 -5.31
CA SER A 48 29.20 -7.57 -4.41
C SER A 48 29.28 -6.20 -5.12
N GLY A 49 29.39 -6.19 -6.44
CA GLY A 49 29.33 -4.98 -7.27
C GLY A 49 27.91 -4.51 -7.58
N PHE A 50 26.89 -5.26 -7.17
CA PHE A 50 25.49 -4.92 -7.31
C PHE A 50 24.83 -4.76 -5.94
N THR A 51 23.98 -3.73 -5.80
CA THR A 51 23.22 -3.45 -4.60
C THR A 51 21.79 -3.03 -4.93
N TYR A 52 20.91 -3.01 -3.94
CA TYR A 52 19.54 -2.57 -4.11
C TYR A 52 18.99 -1.89 -2.85
N THR A 53 17.89 -1.17 -3.02
CA THR A 53 16.99 -0.74 -1.94
C THR A 53 15.56 -0.99 -2.39
N SER A 54 14.83 -1.83 -1.67
CA SER A 54 13.39 -2.02 -1.91
C SER A 54 12.61 -1.08 -1.01
N VAL A 55 11.69 -0.32 -1.57
CA VAL A 55 10.78 0.57 -0.85
C VAL A 55 9.39 -0.06 -0.86
N ARG A 56 8.96 -0.61 0.28
CA ARG A 56 7.58 -1.04 0.48
C ARG A 56 6.73 0.18 0.76
N GLU A 57 6.01 0.60 -0.26
CA GLU A 57 5.08 1.73 -0.19
C GLU A 57 3.79 1.29 0.48
N GLY A 58 3.39 1.97 1.56
CA GLY A 58 2.11 1.76 2.23
C GLY A 58 0.93 1.99 1.29
N LEU A 59 -0.24 1.55 1.71
CA LEU A 59 -1.45 1.68 0.90
C LEU A 59 -1.84 3.14 0.74
N TYR A 60 -2.04 3.57 -0.51
CA TYR A 60 -2.30 4.98 -0.80
C TYR A 60 -3.65 5.43 -0.27
N SER A 61 -3.68 6.55 0.45
CA SER A 61 -4.93 7.17 0.91
C SER A 61 -5.94 7.35 -0.22
N GLU A 62 -5.46 7.73 -1.41
CA GLU A 62 -6.27 7.95 -2.61
C GLU A 62 -6.81 6.65 -3.23
N SER A 63 -6.26 5.50 -2.83
CA SER A 63 -6.69 4.18 -3.29
C SER A 63 -7.79 3.56 -2.43
N PHE A 64 -8.35 4.30 -1.44
CA PHE A 64 -9.44 3.80 -0.61
C PHE A 64 -10.59 3.17 -1.40
N PRO A 65 -10.96 3.63 -2.62
CA PRO A 65 -12.11 3.04 -3.32
C PRO A 65 -11.97 1.53 -3.56
N ILE A 66 -10.77 1.03 -3.89
CA ILE A 66 -10.57 -0.40 -4.16
C ILE A 66 -10.73 -1.26 -2.89
N TYR A 67 -10.52 -0.67 -1.71
CA TYR A 67 -10.68 -1.33 -0.40
C TYR A 67 -12.08 -1.18 0.19
N THR A 68 -12.93 -0.36 -0.44
CA THR A 68 -14.29 -0.06 0.00
C THR A 68 -15.35 -0.38 -1.06
N ALA A 69 -15.08 -1.43 -1.86
CA ALA A 69 -15.93 -1.85 -2.97
C ALA A 69 -16.27 -0.70 -3.93
N PHE A 70 -15.29 0.16 -4.22
CA PHE A 70 -15.42 1.32 -5.13
C PHE A 70 -16.45 2.36 -4.67
N LEU A 71 -16.47 2.64 -3.36
CA LEU A 71 -17.30 3.70 -2.76
C LEU A 71 -17.12 5.02 -3.51
N ASP A 72 -18.23 5.56 -4.02
CA ASP A 72 -18.31 6.91 -4.59
C ASP A 72 -18.80 7.89 -3.53
N LEU A 73 -17.93 8.80 -3.09
CA LEU A 73 -18.26 9.80 -2.07
C LEU A 73 -19.26 10.87 -2.56
N LYS A 74 -19.43 11.02 -3.89
CA LYS A 74 -20.43 11.95 -4.47
C LYS A 74 -21.83 11.34 -4.51
N ASN A 75 -21.93 10.00 -4.54
CA ASN A 75 -23.18 9.23 -4.55
C ASN A 75 -23.07 8.04 -3.59
N PRO A 76 -22.90 8.31 -2.28
CA PRO A 76 -22.58 7.25 -1.32
C PRO A 76 -23.79 6.32 -1.10
N PRO A 77 -23.57 4.98 -1.12
CA PRO A 77 -24.57 4.02 -0.69
C PRO A 77 -24.71 4.04 0.83
N SER A 78 -25.81 3.55 1.37
CA SER A 78 -25.95 3.38 2.82
C SER A 78 -25.05 2.29 3.42
N LYS A 79 -24.48 1.43 2.58
CA LYS A 79 -23.56 0.37 2.97
C LYS A 79 -22.63 -0.03 1.83
N ILE A 80 -21.42 -0.46 2.19
CA ILE A 80 -20.49 -1.16 1.29
C ILE A 80 -20.48 -2.65 1.64
N LEU A 81 -20.28 -3.49 0.62
CA LEU A 81 -20.23 -4.94 0.77
C LEU A 81 -18.81 -5.42 0.46
N ILE A 82 -18.07 -5.81 1.49
CA ILE A 82 -16.67 -6.28 1.38
C ILE A 82 -16.47 -7.57 2.17
N PRO A 83 -15.49 -8.43 1.85
CA PRO A 83 -15.22 -9.64 2.61
C PRO A 83 -14.38 -9.35 3.87
N HIS A 84 -14.88 -8.42 4.69
CA HIS A 84 -14.27 -8.00 5.95
C HIS A 84 -15.30 -7.28 6.82
N ASP A 85 -15.31 -7.54 8.12
CA ASP A 85 -16.26 -6.92 9.07
C ASP A 85 -15.90 -5.48 9.47
N GLY A 86 -14.70 -5.02 9.09
CA GLY A 86 -14.18 -3.69 9.43
C GLY A 86 -13.37 -3.63 10.71
N SER A 87 -13.34 -4.67 11.51
CA SER A 87 -12.63 -4.74 12.80
C SER A 87 -11.18 -5.22 12.67
N GLY A 88 -10.48 -5.33 13.82
CA GLY A 88 -9.14 -5.92 13.90
C GLY A 88 -8.01 -4.99 13.44
N PRO A 89 -6.88 -5.55 12.97
CA PRO A 89 -5.78 -4.78 12.41
C PRO A 89 -6.24 -3.95 11.21
N GLY A 90 -5.54 -2.84 10.97
CA GLY A 90 -5.96 -1.88 9.96
C GLY A 90 -4.93 -1.61 8.87
N VAL A 91 -5.03 -0.41 8.32
CA VAL A 91 -4.21 0.09 7.22
C VAL A 91 -3.54 1.38 7.64
N SER A 92 -2.23 1.46 7.46
CA SER A 92 -1.46 2.70 7.67
C SER A 92 -1.44 3.50 6.37
N TRP A 93 -2.58 4.15 6.08
CA TRP A 93 -2.80 4.94 4.86
C TRP A 93 -1.74 6.02 4.68
N VAL A 94 -1.25 6.18 3.48
CA VAL A 94 -0.20 7.15 3.15
C VAL A 94 -0.54 7.94 1.88
N LYS A 95 -0.29 9.24 1.90
CA LYS A 95 -0.52 10.11 0.72
C LYS A 95 0.48 9.77 -0.37
N ARG A 96 0.00 9.52 -1.58
CA ARG A 96 0.82 9.09 -2.73
C ARG A 96 1.91 10.10 -3.10
N ASP A 97 1.61 11.40 -3.05
CA ASP A 97 2.60 12.43 -3.36
C ASP A 97 3.76 12.44 -2.37
N GLU A 98 3.51 12.13 -1.09
CA GLU A 98 4.56 12.02 -0.07
C GLU A 98 5.46 10.81 -0.28
N LEU A 99 4.92 9.70 -0.78
CA LEU A 99 5.73 8.54 -1.20
C LEU A 99 6.71 8.92 -2.32
N GLY A 100 6.21 9.67 -3.31
CA GLY A 100 7.05 10.17 -4.40
C GLY A 100 8.15 11.11 -3.92
N GLU A 101 7.81 12.07 -3.03
CA GLU A 101 8.77 13.00 -2.43
C GLU A 101 9.84 12.24 -1.61
N ALA A 102 9.43 11.35 -0.73
CA ALA A 102 10.35 10.58 0.10
C ALA A 102 11.25 9.66 -0.71
N THR A 103 10.71 9.00 -1.73
CA THR A 103 11.48 8.15 -2.65
C THR A 103 12.53 8.99 -3.41
N ALA A 104 12.17 10.18 -3.88
CA ALA A 104 13.11 11.08 -4.53
C ALA A 104 14.23 11.53 -3.58
N ARG A 105 13.90 11.85 -2.32
CA ARG A 105 14.89 12.21 -1.29
C ARG A 105 15.80 11.02 -0.93
N LEU A 106 15.24 9.82 -0.84
CA LEU A 106 16.00 8.59 -0.61
C LEU A 106 17.03 8.35 -1.72
N ILE A 107 16.61 8.49 -2.98
CA ILE A 107 17.51 8.37 -4.15
C ILE A 107 18.59 9.46 -4.11
N ALA A 108 18.20 10.71 -3.83
CA ALA A 108 19.14 11.82 -3.75
C ALA A 108 20.20 11.62 -2.66
N SER A 109 19.83 11.06 -1.50
CA SER A 109 20.80 10.75 -0.42
C SER A 109 21.83 9.72 -0.85
N TYR A 110 21.41 8.67 -1.57
CA TYR A 110 22.31 7.69 -2.15
C TYR A 110 23.26 8.31 -3.17
N VAL A 111 22.72 9.11 -4.11
CA VAL A 111 23.54 9.74 -5.16
C VAL A 111 24.59 10.69 -4.56
N LYS A 112 24.20 11.41 -3.49
CA LYS A 112 25.10 12.37 -2.83
C LYS A 112 26.25 11.71 -2.10
N LEU A 113 26.00 10.60 -1.41
CA LEU A 113 27.01 9.94 -0.57
C LEU A 113 26.77 8.42 -0.48
N PRO A 114 27.06 7.66 -1.56
CA PRO A 114 26.76 6.23 -1.62
C PRO A 114 27.39 5.40 -0.51
N SER A 115 28.59 5.81 -0.04
CA SER A 115 29.34 5.09 1.01
C SER A 115 28.72 5.18 2.40
N GLU A 116 27.88 6.19 2.65
CA GLU A 116 27.20 6.42 3.93
C GLU A 116 25.69 6.09 3.85
N PHE A 117 25.23 5.58 2.71
CA PHE A 117 23.83 5.28 2.53
C PHE A 117 23.41 4.03 3.33
N GLU A 118 22.57 4.23 4.32
CA GLU A 118 22.23 3.20 5.32
C GLU A 118 21.30 2.09 4.81
N HIS A 119 20.68 2.27 3.64
CA HIS A 119 19.66 1.36 3.12
C HIS A 119 20.17 0.43 2.01
N ILE A 120 21.48 0.23 1.91
CA ILE A 120 22.10 -0.73 0.98
C ILE A 120 21.62 -2.15 1.30
N ASN A 121 21.09 -2.84 0.29
CA ASN A 121 20.57 -4.21 0.38
C ASN A 121 19.50 -4.38 1.48
N LYS A 122 18.68 -3.35 1.68
CA LYS A 122 17.60 -3.34 2.65
C LYS A 122 16.23 -3.13 2.01
N ILE A 123 15.22 -3.55 2.74
CA ILE A 123 13.83 -3.19 2.55
C ILE A 123 13.53 -2.03 3.49
N VAL A 124 12.94 -0.98 2.96
CA VAL A 124 12.49 0.22 3.70
C VAL A 124 10.98 0.31 3.53
N THR A 125 10.25 0.55 4.61
CA THR A 125 8.79 0.68 4.54
C THR A 125 8.36 2.10 4.84
N PHE A 126 7.59 2.69 3.92
CA PHE A 126 6.96 4.00 4.06
C PHE A 126 5.51 3.83 4.44
N THR A 127 5.10 4.39 5.55
CA THR A 127 3.73 4.28 6.07
C THR A 127 3.20 5.64 6.50
N GLY A 128 1.88 5.77 6.54
CA GLY A 128 1.26 6.90 7.19
C GLY A 128 1.49 6.89 8.71
N PRO A 129 1.10 7.97 9.40
CA PRO A 129 1.44 8.19 10.81
C PRO A 129 0.61 7.36 11.79
N LYS A 130 -0.46 6.72 11.31
CA LYS A 130 -1.41 5.94 12.14
C LYS A 130 -1.95 4.75 11.33
N SER A 131 -2.18 3.64 12.02
CA SER A 131 -2.98 2.53 11.49
C SER A 131 -4.47 2.77 11.79
N TRP A 132 -5.32 2.51 10.81
CA TRP A 132 -6.77 2.69 10.82
C TRP A 132 -7.45 1.36 10.56
N THR A 133 -8.37 0.93 11.41
CA THR A 133 -9.26 -0.17 11.04
C THR A 133 -10.09 0.22 9.80
N LEU A 134 -10.63 -0.75 9.08
CA LEU A 134 -11.52 -0.41 7.96
C LEU A 134 -12.81 0.28 8.44
N ALA A 135 -13.28 -0.02 9.65
CA ALA A 135 -14.40 0.70 10.27
C ALA A 135 -14.05 2.18 10.52
N GLU A 136 -12.91 2.49 11.17
CA GLU A 136 -12.44 3.87 11.35
C GLU A 136 -12.20 4.58 10.01
N THR A 137 -11.64 3.88 9.02
CA THR A 137 -11.50 4.39 7.65
C THR A 137 -12.86 4.80 7.08
N LEU A 138 -13.87 3.94 7.23
CA LEU A 138 -15.21 4.22 6.72
C LEU A 138 -15.91 5.35 7.50
N GLU A 139 -15.62 5.54 8.79
CA GLU A 139 -16.10 6.71 9.53
C GLU A 139 -15.57 8.04 8.96
N VAL A 140 -14.29 8.08 8.57
CA VAL A 140 -13.70 9.24 7.88
C VAL A 140 -14.41 9.49 6.56
N LEU A 141 -14.59 8.44 5.74
CA LEU A 141 -15.27 8.53 4.44
C LEU A 141 -16.75 8.92 4.59
N SER A 142 -17.45 8.43 5.62
CA SER A 142 -18.83 8.80 5.94
C SER A 142 -18.98 10.28 6.28
N ARG A 143 -18.05 10.81 7.09
CA ARG A 143 -18.02 12.26 7.38
C ARG A 143 -17.78 13.08 6.12
N ALA A 144 -16.86 12.66 5.26
CA ALA A 144 -16.56 13.31 3.99
C ALA A 144 -17.73 13.28 3.01
N ALA A 145 -18.49 12.17 3.00
CA ALA A 145 -19.68 11.98 2.17
C ALA A 145 -20.94 12.67 2.74
N GLY A 146 -20.89 13.14 4.00
CA GLY A 146 -22.04 13.77 4.68
C GLY A 146 -23.17 12.80 5.04
N THR A 147 -22.93 11.49 5.05
CA THR A 147 -23.92 10.46 5.38
C THR A 147 -23.25 9.25 6.02
N GLU A 148 -24.00 8.55 6.89
CA GLU A 148 -23.52 7.31 7.51
C GLU A 148 -23.46 6.19 6.45
N ILE A 149 -22.31 5.53 6.36
CA ILE A 149 -22.08 4.37 5.50
C ILE A 149 -21.63 3.20 6.39
N LYS A 150 -22.22 2.03 6.21
CA LYS A 150 -21.92 0.85 7.02
C LYS A 150 -21.16 -0.21 6.23
N ILE A 151 -20.31 -0.98 6.90
CA ILE A 151 -19.77 -2.21 6.33
C ILE A 151 -20.82 -3.31 6.52
N GLN A 152 -21.08 -4.04 5.45
CA GLN A 152 -21.71 -5.34 5.50
C GLN A 152 -20.70 -6.37 5.03
N GLU A 153 -20.29 -7.24 5.95
CA GLU A 153 -19.44 -8.37 5.58
C GLU A 153 -20.21 -9.33 4.66
N VAL A 154 -19.55 -9.74 3.58
CA VAL A 154 -20.08 -10.69 2.60
C VAL A 154 -19.01 -11.72 2.22
N SER A 155 -19.42 -12.79 1.58
CA SER A 155 -18.46 -13.76 1.01
C SER A 155 -17.66 -13.14 -0.15
N VAL A 156 -16.49 -13.71 -0.45
CA VAL A 156 -15.70 -13.32 -1.64
C VAL A 156 -16.54 -13.49 -2.91
N GLU A 157 -17.35 -14.56 -3.00
CA GLU A 157 -18.24 -14.80 -4.14
C GLU A 157 -19.29 -13.70 -4.31
N GLU A 158 -19.88 -13.19 -3.23
CA GLU A 158 -20.84 -12.09 -3.29
C GLU A 158 -20.14 -10.77 -3.65
N TYR A 159 -18.92 -10.54 -3.12
CA TYR A 159 -18.12 -9.37 -3.45
C TYR A 159 -17.80 -9.31 -4.95
N THR A 160 -17.32 -10.40 -5.53
CA THR A 160 -16.88 -10.43 -6.95
C THR A 160 -18.03 -10.19 -7.93
N LYS A 161 -19.25 -10.54 -7.56
CA LYS A 161 -20.45 -10.36 -8.42
C LYS A 161 -21.05 -8.95 -8.41
N GLN A 162 -20.53 -8.04 -7.57
CA GLN A 162 -21.05 -6.67 -7.53
C GLN A 162 -20.74 -5.93 -8.86
N PRO A 163 -21.71 -5.18 -9.41
CA PRO A 163 -21.55 -4.53 -10.72
C PRO A 163 -20.34 -3.61 -10.81
N GLN A 164 -20.04 -2.83 -9.76
CA GLN A 164 -18.88 -1.92 -9.72
C GLN A 164 -17.56 -2.67 -9.64
N VAL A 165 -17.52 -3.82 -8.96
CA VAL A 165 -16.36 -4.71 -8.88
C VAL A 165 -16.09 -5.33 -10.24
N MET A 166 -17.12 -5.91 -10.86
CA MET A 166 -17.04 -6.47 -12.22
C MET A 166 -16.65 -5.44 -13.26
N LYS A 167 -17.16 -4.21 -13.14
CA LYS A 167 -16.80 -3.11 -14.03
C LYS A 167 -15.31 -2.78 -13.95
N TYR A 168 -14.72 -2.83 -12.77
CA TYR A 168 -13.31 -2.50 -12.55
C TYR A 168 -12.37 -3.64 -12.98
N PHE A 169 -12.64 -4.86 -12.51
CA PHE A 169 -11.77 -6.00 -12.74
C PHE A 169 -12.02 -6.73 -14.07
N GLY A 170 -13.17 -6.51 -14.69
CA GLY A 170 -13.56 -7.13 -15.97
C GLY A 170 -14.03 -8.58 -15.86
N SER A 171 -13.62 -9.32 -14.84
CA SER A 171 -14.05 -10.70 -14.57
C SER A 171 -13.91 -11.06 -13.08
N GLU A 172 -14.48 -12.21 -12.69
CA GLU A 172 -14.43 -12.69 -11.30
C GLU A 172 -13.02 -13.12 -10.86
N GLU A 173 -12.19 -13.65 -11.75
CA GLU A 173 -10.85 -14.16 -11.42
C GLU A 173 -9.93 -13.07 -10.82
N PRO A 174 -9.65 -11.92 -11.48
CA PRO A 174 -8.84 -10.87 -10.87
C PRO A 174 -9.50 -10.22 -9.65
N ALA A 175 -10.85 -10.20 -9.58
CA ALA A 175 -11.54 -9.73 -8.39
C ALA A 175 -11.34 -10.68 -7.20
N THR A 176 -11.33 -11.98 -7.42
CA THR A 176 -11.04 -13.00 -6.40
C THR A 176 -9.59 -12.91 -5.93
N THR A 177 -8.65 -12.79 -6.86
CA THR A 177 -7.22 -12.53 -6.54
C THR A 177 -7.07 -11.28 -5.66
N TRP A 178 -7.73 -10.18 -6.04
CA TRP A 178 -7.73 -8.96 -5.23
C TRP A 178 -8.34 -9.17 -3.84
N ALA A 179 -9.39 -9.96 -3.71
CA ALA A 179 -10.08 -10.19 -2.44
C ALA A 179 -9.18 -10.80 -1.35
N THR A 180 -8.06 -11.40 -1.70
CA THR A 180 -7.04 -11.88 -0.74
C THR A 180 -6.42 -10.73 0.07
N ALA A 181 -6.50 -9.49 -0.40
CA ALA A 181 -6.02 -8.31 0.31
C ALA A 181 -6.75 -8.10 1.65
N TRP A 182 -8.06 -8.37 1.75
CA TRP A 182 -8.77 -8.25 3.02
C TRP A 182 -8.32 -9.31 4.04
N LYS A 183 -7.98 -10.51 3.57
CA LYS A 183 -7.39 -11.53 4.44
C LYS A 183 -6.05 -11.05 4.99
N ALA A 184 -5.20 -10.47 4.16
CA ALA A 184 -3.92 -9.89 4.57
C ALA A 184 -4.11 -8.73 5.57
N ILE A 185 -5.10 -7.84 5.33
CA ILE A 185 -5.45 -6.76 6.28
C ILE A 185 -5.87 -7.36 7.63
N SER A 186 -6.77 -8.35 7.66
CA SER A 186 -7.20 -8.99 8.91
C SER A 186 -6.08 -9.68 9.69
N LEU A 187 -4.99 -10.04 9.03
CA LEU A 187 -3.79 -10.59 9.65
C LEU A 187 -2.74 -9.53 10.04
N GLY A 188 -3.03 -8.25 9.82
CA GLY A 188 -2.17 -7.14 10.21
C GLY A 188 -0.96 -6.93 9.30
N GLU A 189 -1.05 -7.34 8.04
CA GLU A 189 0.06 -7.15 7.11
C GLU A 189 0.25 -5.68 6.71
N THR A 190 -0.76 -4.84 6.91
CA THR A 190 -0.79 -3.43 6.50
C THR A 190 -0.84 -2.44 7.68
N ASP A 191 -0.79 -2.93 8.92
CA ASP A 191 -0.94 -2.11 10.13
C ASP A 191 0.39 -1.53 10.66
N LEU A 192 1.50 -1.85 10.02
CA LEU A 192 2.82 -1.36 10.41
C LEU A 192 2.89 0.16 10.29
N VAL A 193 3.34 0.82 11.36
CA VAL A 193 3.66 2.25 11.37
C VAL A 193 5.16 2.42 11.57
N THR A 194 5.80 3.20 10.69
CA THR A 194 7.24 3.52 10.76
C THR A 194 7.45 5.04 10.73
N ASN A 195 8.57 5.51 11.27
CA ASN A 195 8.93 6.92 11.23
C ASN A 195 9.67 7.32 9.94
N THR A 196 10.08 6.35 9.14
CA THR A 196 10.99 6.54 8.00
C THR A 196 10.47 7.55 6.99
N LEU A 197 9.15 7.54 6.70
CA LEU A 197 8.55 8.53 5.81
C LEU A 197 8.72 9.94 6.36
N GLY A 198 8.34 10.18 7.62
CA GLY A 198 8.45 11.49 8.27
C GLY A 198 9.90 12.00 8.37
N GLU A 199 10.85 11.10 8.67
CA GLU A 199 12.28 11.41 8.70
C GLU A 199 12.79 11.89 7.35
N LEU A 200 12.43 11.20 6.27
CA LEU A 200 12.80 11.60 4.90
C LEU A 200 12.12 12.90 4.48
N LEU A 201 10.85 13.10 4.81
CA LEU A 201 10.12 14.33 4.52
C LEU A 201 10.59 15.52 5.33
N GLY A 202 11.19 15.30 6.51
CA GLY A 202 11.53 16.36 7.48
C GLY A 202 10.28 17.01 8.09
N ARG A 203 9.14 16.33 8.06
CA ARG A 203 7.87 16.74 8.63
C ARG A 203 6.99 15.51 8.89
N GLU A 204 5.94 15.69 9.70
CA GLU A 204 4.92 14.66 9.87
C GLU A 204 4.23 14.34 8.52
N PRO A 205 4.02 13.05 8.20
CA PRO A 205 3.22 12.65 7.05
C PRO A 205 1.77 13.13 7.18
N GLU A 206 1.14 13.41 6.04
CA GLU A 206 -0.24 13.86 6.04
C GLU A 206 -1.19 12.75 6.55
N PRO A 207 -2.06 13.06 7.53
CA PRO A 207 -3.01 12.10 8.03
C PRO A 207 -4.11 11.81 6.99
N PHE A 208 -4.64 10.59 7.03
CA PHE A 208 -5.66 10.10 6.08
C PHE A 208 -6.86 11.04 5.95
N GLU A 209 -7.38 11.54 7.07
CA GLU A 209 -8.54 12.44 7.08
C GLU A 209 -8.32 13.68 6.20
N LYS A 210 -7.11 14.25 6.28
CA LYS A 210 -6.80 15.46 5.53
C LYS A 210 -6.74 15.18 4.03
N THR A 211 -6.14 14.06 3.62
CA THR A 211 -6.13 13.64 2.22
C THR A 211 -7.56 13.45 1.69
N ILE A 212 -8.46 12.84 2.49
CA ILE A 212 -9.86 12.63 2.10
C ILE A 212 -10.61 13.95 2.01
N GLU A 213 -10.39 14.91 2.94
CA GLU A 213 -10.97 16.25 2.85
C GLU A 213 -10.56 16.99 1.55
N GLU A 214 -9.30 16.85 1.13
CA GLU A 214 -8.83 17.41 -0.14
C GLU A 214 -9.45 16.71 -1.35
N PHE A 215 -9.60 15.39 -1.27
CA PHE A 215 -10.20 14.56 -2.33
C PHE A 215 -11.66 14.93 -2.62
N THR A 216 -12.42 15.39 -1.61
CA THR A 216 -13.83 15.78 -1.78
C THR A 216 -14.02 17.21 -2.30
N LYS A 217 -12.96 18.05 -2.27
CA LYS A 217 -13.03 19.43 -2.76
C LYS A 217 -12.80 19.55 -4.28
N ASN A 218 -12.26 18.50 -4.89
CA ASN A 218 -11.99 18.40 -6.33
C ASN A 218 -13.04 17.53 -7.04
#